data_57d8d5097d66f13dd9d08e3a721d03cb
#
_entry.id   57d8d5097d66f13dd9d08e3a721d03cb
#
_cell.length_a   1.000
_cell.length_b   1.000
_cell.length_c   1.000
_cell.angle_alpha   90.00
_cell.angle_beta   90.00
_cell.angle_gamma   90.00
#
_symmetry.space_group_name_H-M   'P 1'
#
loop_
_entity.id
_entity.type
_entity.pdbx_description
1 polymer ?
#
loop_
_entity_poly.entity_id
_entity_poly.type
_entity_poly.pdbx_seq_one_letter_code
_entity_poly.pdbx_strand_id
1 'polypeptide(L)'
;MKELFQLGRDALLFKHEAYVQHIARADALKRGLALLVLVTLIAGIASLVVNFAGDLRPTNVQAELREVEEGLQAFFDDAGPFLDLPPDVKKGVYQGFRAARPGIEMGMRIADLPTPLPKPVGIALSSLGKFLSLPFNRLAGWIGYGVWVLLAAKLLGGRATIAQTLGATALYAVPHVLDILGPVPCLGGLLGLVATVWGIAIYVKALAVANEFSVGRATAATVLPALLFTALALLGMLVLFILSLALG
;
A
#
# COMPACT_ATOMS: atom_id res chain seq x y z
N MET A 1 11.40 -13.41 -19.41
CA MET A 1 9.97 -13.42 -19.06
C MET A 1 9.54 -14.74 -18.42
N LYS A 2 9.73 -15.93 -19.05
CA LYS A 2 9.35 -17.24 -18.48
C LYS A 2 9.93 -17.49 -17.07
N GLU A 3 11.21 -17.20 -16.87
CA GLU A 3 11.86 -17.38 -15.57
C GLU A 3 11.30 -16.47 -14.46
N LEU A 4 10.95 -15.22 -14.78
CA LEU A 4 10.31 -14.32 -13.80
C LEU A 4 8.92 -14.81 -13.41
N PHE A 5 8.17 -15.32 -14.37
CA PHE A 5 6.84 -15.90 -14.11
C PHE A 5 6.95 -17.16 -13.24
N GLN A 6 7.91 -18.04 -13.52
CA GLN A 6 8.18 -19.22 -12.70
C GLN A 6 8.60 -18.83 -11.28
N LEU A 7 9.50 -17.85 -11.15
CA LEU A 7 9.90 -17.33 -9.84
C LEU A 7 8.70 -16.80 -9.05
N GLY A 8 7.84 -15.99 -9.69
CA GLY A 8 6.62 -15.47 -9.06
C GLY A 8 5.68 -16.59 -8.60
N ARG A 9 5.39 -17.57 -9.47
CA ARG A 9 4.55 -18.71 -9.14
C ARG A 9 5.13 -19.52 -7.98
N ASP A 10 6.42 -19.81 -8.00
CA ASP A 10 7.06 -20.62 -6.99
C ASP A 10 7.20 -19.88 -5.66
N ALA A 11 7.32 -18.54 -5.69
CA ALA A 11 7.24 -17.68 -4.51
C ALA A 11 5.83 -17.70 -3.88
N LEU A 12 4.77 -17.62 -4.69
CA LEU A 12 3.37 -17.75 -4.23
C LEU A 12 3.12 -19.08 -3.50
N LEU A 13 3.77 -20.15 -3.95
CA LEU A 13 3.65 -21.47 -3.37
C LEU A 13 4.65 -21.73 -2.23
N PHE A 14 5.35 -20.70 -1.76
CA PHE A 14 6.36 -20.76 -0.69
C PHE A 14 7.45 -21.82 -0.91
N LYS A 15 7.79 -22.16 -2.17
CA LYS A 15 8.83 -23.13 -2.48
C LYS A 15 10.18 -22.61 -2.01
N HIS A 16 10.77 -23.25 -1.03
CA HIS A 16 12.03 -22.82 -0.39
C HIS A 16 13.18 -22.65 -1.40
N GLU A 17 13.30 -23.60 -2.32
CA GLU A 17 14.36 -23.63 -3.35
C GLU A 17 14.29 -22.40 -4.25
N ALA A 18 13.09 -21.88 -4.55
CA ALA A 18 12.94 -20.68 -5.38
C ALA A 18 13.56 -19.44 -4.72
N TYR A 19 13.38 -19.29 -3.41
CA TYR A 19 13.98 -18.19 -2.64
C TYR A 19 15.51 -18.33 -2.57
N VAL A 20 16.01 -19.54 -2.25
CA VAL A 20 17.46 -19.81 -2.16
C VAL A 20 18.13 -19.55 -3.50
N GLN A 21 17.60 -20.12 -4.59
CA GLN A 21 18.15 -19.93 -5.93
C GLN A 21 18.10 -18.48 -6.39
N HIS A 22 17.01 -17.75 -6.05
CA HIS A 22 16.89 -16.34 -6.39
C HIS A 22 17.95 -15.49 -5.68
N ILE A 23 18.12 -15.68 -4.36
CA ILE A 23 19.06 -14.91 -3.54
C ILE A 23 20.52 -15.19 -3.91
N ALA A 24 20.85 -16.42 -4.31
CA ALA A 24 22.18 -16.82 -4.73
C ALA A 24 22.63 -16.17 -6.06
N ARG A 25 21.72 -15.58 -6.82
CA ARG A 25 22.03 -14.95 -8.11
C ARG A 25 22.63 -13.57 -7.92
N ALA A 26 23.64 -13.24 -8.71
CA ALA A 26 24.23 -11.89 -8.74
C ALA A 26 23.25 -10.80 -9.20
N ASP A 27 22.22 -11.18 -9.98
CA ASP A 27 21.18 -10.29 -10.52
C ASP A 27 19.86 -10.30 -9.71
N ALA A 28 19.86 -10.88 -8.50
CA ALA A 28 18.66 -11.02 -7.65
C ALA A 28 17.90 -9.70 -7.45
N LEU A 29 18.61 -8.62 -7.14
CA LEU A 29 18.00 -7.30 -6.97
C LEU A 29 17.33 -6.81 -8.27
N LYS A 30 18.00 -6.93 -9.42
CA LYS A 30 17.42 -6.50 -10.71
C LYS A 30 16.17 -7.30 -11.07
N ARG A 31 16.20 -8.61 -10.82
CA ARG A 31 15.04 -9.49 -11.06
C ARG A 31 13.88 -9.20 -10.12
N GLY A 32 14.17 -8.98 -8.83
CA GLY A 32 13.18 -8.56 -7.85
C GLY A 32 12.51 -7.23 -8.23
N LEU A 33 13.34 -6.22 -8.58
CA LEU A 33 12.86 -4.93 -9.09
C LEU A 33 11.98 -5.08 -10.33
N ALA A 34 12.44 -5.85 -11.32
CA ALA A 34 11.68 -6.07 -12.56
C ALA A 34 10.32 -6.72 -12.27
N LEU A 35 10.27 -7.69 -11.36
CA LEU A 35 9.05 -8.36 -10.97
C LEU A 35 8.10 -7.40 -10.23
N LEU A 36 8.61 -6.62 -9.28
CA LEU A 36 7.81 -5.62 -8.54
C LEU A 36 7.21 -4.59 -9.49
N VAL A 37 8.00 -4.02 -10.41
CA VAL A 37 7.53 -3.06 -11.40
C VAL A 37 6.48 -3.69 -12.31
N LEU A 38 6.74 -4.90 -12.83
CA LEU A 38 5.82 -5.62 -13.72
C LEU A 38 4.46 -5.86 -13.03
N VAL A 39 4.48 -6.40 -11.82
CA VAL A 39 3.26 -6.66 -11.05
C VAL A 39 2.49 -5.36 -10.78
N THR A 40 3.20 -4.31 -10.39
CA THR A 40 2.57 -3.00 -10.11
C THR A 40 1.91 -2.41 -11.36
N LEU A 41 2.55 -2.51 -12.52
CA LEU A 41 1.97 -2.05 -13.79
C LEU A 41 0.75 -2.90 -14.17
N ILE A 42 0.83 -4.22 -14.06
CA ILE A 42 -0.31 -5.11 -14.35
C ILE A 42 -1.49 -4.79 -13.42
N ALA A 43 -1.24 -4.68 -12.12
CA ALA A 43 -2.27 -4.33 -11.13
C ALA A 43 -2.90 -2.95 -11.40
N GLY A 44 -2.09 -1.99 -11.85
CA GLY A 44 -2.54 -0.63 -12.14
C GLY A 44 -3.38 -0.46 -13.41
N ILE A 45 -3.38 -1.42 -14.34
CA ILE A 45 -4.08 -1.28 -15.63
C ILE A 45 -5.59 -1.08 -15.43
N ALA A 46 -6.22 -1.88 -14.58
CA ALA A 46 -7.66 -1.76 -14.33
C ALA A 46 -8.00 -0.42 -13.68
N SER A 47 -7.20 0.02 -12.71
CA SER A 47 -7.35 1.32 -12.07
C SER A 47 -7.16 2.47 -13.06
N LEU A 48 -6.21 2.35 -14.00
CA LEU A 48 -6.03 3.35 -15.07
C LEU A 48 -7.31 3.50 -15.89
N VAL A 49 -7.90 2.38 -16.34
CA VAL A 49 -9.10 2.39 -17.18
C VAL A 49 -10.29 2.96 -16.42
N VAL A 50 -10.50 2.51 -15.17
CA VAL A 50 -11.65 2.95 -14.35
C VAL A 50 -11.52 4.41 -13.95
N ASN A 51 -10.33 4.86 -13.54
CA ASN A 51 -10.09 6.25 -13.18
C ASN A 51 -10.25 7.16 -14.41
N PHE A 52 -9.69 6.78 -15.56
CA PHE A 52 -9.88 7.54 -16.79
C PHE A 52 -11.36 7.67 -17.18
N ALA A 53 -12.11 6.56 -17.14
CA ALA A 53 -13.54 6.58 -17.44
C ALA A 53 -14.35 7.37 -16.40
N GLY A 54 -13.96 7.31 -15.12
CA GLY A 54 -14.55 8.07 -14.03
C GLY A 54 -14.31 9.57 -14.19
N ASP A 55 -13.07 9.97 -14.43
CA ASP A 55 -12.65 11.37 -14.56
C ASP A 55 -13.27 12.06 -15.80
N LEU A 56 -13.74 11.29 -16.79
CA LEU A 56 -14.51 11.82 -17.95
C LEU A 56 -15.95 12.23 -17.59
N ARG A 57 -16.49 11.72 -16.48
CA ARG A 57 -17.83 12.10 -16.01
C ARG A 57 -17.79 13.49 -15.39
N PRO A 58 -18.90 14.26 -15.48
CA PRO A 58 -18.99 15.52 -14.75
C PRO A 58 -18.91 15.26 -13.24
N THR A 59 -17.95 15.88 -12.60
CA THR A 59 -17.80 15.78 -11.13
C THR A 59 -18.92 16.52 -10.45
N ASN A 60 -19.75 15.84 -9.71
CA ASN A 60 -20.73 16.46 -8.80
C ASN A 60 -20.23 16.33 -7.37
N VAL A 61 -19.46 17.34 -6.93
CA VAL A 61 -18.84 17.39 -5.60
C VAL A 61 -19.83 17.07 -4.48
N GLN A 62 -21.08 17.58 -4.58
CA GLN A 62 -22.10 17.35 -3.55
C GLN A 62 -22.62 15.89 -3.57
N ALA A 63 -22.69 15.28 -4.74
CA ALA A 63 -23.09 13.88 -4.85
C ALA A 63 -22.01 12.94 -4.30
N GLU A 64 -20.74 13.20 -4.62
CA GLU A 64 -19.61 12.40 -4.11
C GLU A 64 -19.47 12.51 -2.59
N LEU A 65 -19.62 13.73 -2.01
CA LEU A 65 -19.60 13.91 -0.56
C LEU A 65 -20.77 13.20 0.13
N ARG A 66 -21.92 13.16 -0.51
CA ARG A 66 -23.09 12.43 0.01
C ARG A 66 -22.85 10.93 -0.03
N GLU A 67 -22.31 10.41 -1.12
CA GLU A 67 -21.98 8.98 -1.25
C GLU A 67 -20.96 8.53 -0.18
N VAL A 68 -19.95 9.35 0.13
CA VAL A 68 -19.01 9.08 1.23
C VAL A 68 -19.73 9.09 2.59
N GLU A 69 -20.64 10.04 2.83
CA GLU A 69 -21.41 10.13 4.08
C GLU A 69 -22.36 8.93 4.24
N GLU A 70 -23.05 8.52 3.17
CA GLU A 70 -23.89 7.33 3.13
C GLU A 70 -23.06 6.04 3.32
N GLY A 71 -21.88 5.94 2.70
CA GLY A 71 -20.95 4.82 2.88
C GLY A 71 -20.44 4.71 4.33
N LEU A 72 -20.11 5.83 4.96
CA LEU A 72 -19.75 5.86 6.38
C LEU A 72 -20.93 5.41 7.27
N GLN A 73 -22.15 5.86 6.94
CA GLN A 73 -23.33 5.46 7.68
C GLN A 73 -23.58 3.96 7.56
N ALA A 74 -23.58 3.42 6.34
CA ALA A 74 -23.74 1.99 6.09
C ALA A 74 -22.68 1.17 6.82
N PHE A 75 -21.41 1.60 6.80
CA PHE A 75 -20.35 0.93 7.54
C PHE A 75 -20.63 0.85 9.04
N PHE A 76 -21.06 1.94 9.66
CA PHE A 76 -21.36 1.94 11.10
C PHE A 76 -22.63 1.19 11.43
N ASP A 77 -23.60 1.13 10.53
CA ASP A 77 -24.86 0.41 10.76
C ASP A 77 -24.65 -1.10 10.57
N ASP A 78 -23.81 -1.53 9.63
CA ASP A 78 -23.57 -2.93 9.34
C ASP A 78 -22.43 -3.54 10.20
N ALA A 79 -21.31 -2.86 10.32
CA ALA A 79 -20.13 -3.35 11.01
C ALA A 79 -20.07 -2.93 12.50
N GLY A 80 -20.69 -1.81 12.85
CA GLY A 80 -20.68 -1.28 14.22
C GLY A 80 -21.13 -2.29 15.29
N PRO A 81 -22.21 -3.05 15.08
CA PRO A 81 -22.67 -4.07 16.02
C PRO A 81 -21.67 -5.21 16.25
N PHE A 82 -20.87 -5.56 15.21
CA PHE A 82 -19.86 -6.62 15.30
C PHE A 82 -18.55 -6.14 15.94
N LEU A 83 -18.26 -4.85 15.81
CA LEU A 83 -17.01 -4.25 16.30
C LEU A 83 -17.14 -3.68 17.72
N ASP A 84 -18.36 -3.70 18.30
CA ASP A 84 -18.68 -3.12 19.63
C ASP A 84 -18.08 -1.71 19.81
N LEU A 85 -18.23 -0.86 18.78
CA LEU A 85 -17.61 0.46 18.74
C LEU A 85 -18.36 1.41 19.71
N PRO A 86 -17.63 2.09 20.60
CA PRO A 86 -18.23 3.11 21.47
C PRO A 86 -18.92 4.19 20.64
N PRO A 87 -20.10 4.73 21.11
CA PRO A 87 -20.82 5.79 20.40
C PRO A 87 -19.97 7.03 20.10
N ASP A 88 -19.00 7.33 20.94
CA ASP A 88 -18.07 8.45 20.77
C ASP A 88 -17.16 8.27 19.58
N VAL A 89 -16.80 7.03 19.19
CA VAL A 89 -15.99 6.75 17.99
C VAL A 89 -16.79 7.10 16.74
N LYS A 90 -18.05 6.66 16.65
CA LYS A 90 -18.97 7.03 15.55
C LYS A 90 -19.07 8.55 15.44
N LYS A 91 -19.34 9.23 16.56
CA LYS A 91 -19.45 10.70 16.61
C LYS A 91 -18.15 11.39 16.20
N GLY A 92 -17.00 10.90 16.70
CA GLY A 92 -15.67 11.44 16.35
C GLY A 92 -15.37 11.35 14.86
N VAL A 93 -15.68 10.22 14.22
CA VAL A 93 -15.48 10.03 12.76
C VAL A 93 -16.34 11.00 11.96
N TYR A 94 -17.65 11.14 12.32
CA TYR A 94 -18.52 12.11 11.65
C TYR A 94 -18.07 13.57 11.84
N GLN A 95 -17.60 13.92 13.03
CA GLN A 95 -17.05 15.25 13.28
C GLN A 95 -15.77 15.49 12.48
N GLY A 96 -14.87 14.50 12.42
CA GLY A 96 -13.66 14.56 11.60
C GLY A 96 -13.97 14.71 10.11
N PHE A 97 -14.94 13.95 9.59
CA PHE A 97 -15.38 14.08 8.20
C PHE A 97 -15.96 15.47 7.90
N ARG A 98 -16.85 15.99 8.79
CA ARG A 98 -17.43 17.33 8.65
C ARG A 98 -16.36 18.42 8.70
N ALA A 99 -15.35 18.28 9.57
CA ALA A 99 -14.23 19.22 9.65
C ALA A 99 -13.33 19.18 8.40
N ALA A 100 -13.15 18.00 7.79
CA ALA A 100 -12.37 17.83 6.56
C ALA A 100 -13.11 18.28 5.29
N ARG A 101 -14.46 18.30 5.32
CA ARG A 101 -15.31 18.59 4.16
C ARG A 101 -14.93 19.87 3.40
N PRO A 102 -14.68 21.04 4.04
CA PRO A 102 -14.30 22.24 3.30
C PRO A 102 -12.99 22.07 2.53
N GLY A 103 -12.02 21.35 3.09
CA GLY A 103 -10.75 21.02 2.42
C GLY A 103 -10.94 20.10 1.23
N ILE A 104 -11.80 19.10 1.35
CA ILE A 104 -12.17 18.17 0.26
C ILE A 104 -12.86 18.95 -0.87
N GLU A 105 -13.87 19.78 -0.54
CA GLU A 105 -14.57 20.62 -1.53
C GLU A 105 -13.61 21.57 -2.25
N MET A 106 -12.68 22.19 -1.53
CA MET A 106 -11.68 23.07 -2.13
C MET A 106 -10.74 22.28 -3.06
N GLY A 107 -10.28 21.09 -2.66
CA GLY A 107 -9.45 20.22 -3.49
C GLY A 107 -10.14 19.82 -4.80
N MET A 108 -11.42 19.44 -4.73
CA MET A 108 -12.22 19.10 -5.91
C MET A 108 -12.43 20.31 -6.83
N ARG A 109 -12.71 21.50 -6.28
CA ARG A 109 -12.84 22.74 -7.07
C ARG A 109 -11.54 23.13 -7.75
N ILE A 110 -10.39 22.95 -7.10
CA ILE A 110 -9.08 23.20 -7.70
C ILE A 110 -8.83 22.21 -8.85
N ALA A 111 -9.23 20.96 -8.70
CA ALA A 111 -9.11 19.96 -9.76
C ALA A 111 -9.98 20.27 -11.01
N ASP A 112 -11.09 20.98 -10.83
CA ASP A 112 -11.99 21.40 -11.92
C ASP A 112 -11.62 22.78 -12.53
N LEU A 113 -10.52 23.42 -12.06
CA LEU A 113 -10.10 24.69 -12.67
C LEU A 113 -9.78 24.50 -14.16
N PRO A 114 -10.15 25.48 -15.02
CA PRO A 114 -9.89 25.38 -16.44
C PRO A 114 -8.38 25.33 -16.70
N THR A 115 -7.97 24.27 -17.36
CA THR A 115 -6.59 24.10 -17.83
C THR A 115 -6.46 24.58 -19.29
N PRO A 116 -5.24 24.96 -19.74
CA PRO A 116 -5.02 25.35 -21.13
C PRO A 116 -5.20 24.18 -22.12
N LEU A 117 -5.32 22.95 -21.62
CA LEU A 117 -5.54 21.74 -22.44
C LEU A 117 -7.03 21.41 -22.51
N PRO A 118 -7.51 20.84 -23.65
CA PRO A 118 -8.84 20.27 -23.73
C PRO A 118 -9.05 19.24 -22.60
N LYS A 119 -10.21 19.29 -21.92
CA LYS A 119 -10.49 18.46 -20.73
C LYS A 119 -10.14 16.98 -20.94
N PRO A 120 -10.49 16.29 -22.05
CA PRO A 120 -10.11 14.88 -22.26
C PRO A 120 -8.60 14.63 -22.31
N VAL A 121 -7.85 15.59 -22.88
CA VAL A 121 -6.37 15.49 -22.97
C VAL A 121 -5.75 15.66 -21.57
N GLY A 122 -6.22 16.63 -20.81
CA GLY A 122 -5.78 16.83 -19.43
C GLY A 122 -6.04 15.59 -18.55
N ILE A 123 -7.22 14.99 -18.67
CA ILE A 123 -7.59 13.75 -17.96
C ILE A 123 -6.69 12.60 -18.41
N ALA A 124 -6.46 12.41 -19.70
CA ALA A 124 -5.59 11.35 -20.21
C ALA A 124 -4.16 11.46 -19.67
N LEU A 125 -3.58 12.67 -19.70
CA LEU A 125 -2.24 12.94 -19.18
C LEU A 125 -2.17 12.73 -17.66
N SER A 126 -3.17 13.18 -16.91
CA SER A 126 -3.26 12.99 -15.46
C SER A 126 -3.36 11.50 -15.10
N SER A 127 -4.26 10.76 -15.76
CA SER A 127 -4.45 9.33 -15.52
C SER A 127 -3.19 8.52 -15.89
N LEU A 128 -2.53 8.87 -16.99
CA LEU A 128 -1.27 8.26 -17.38
C LEU A 128 -0.15 8.61 -16.38
N GLY A 129 -0.08 9.86 -15.92
CA GLY A 129 0.86 10.29 -14.88
C GLY A 129 0.67 9.53 -13.56
N LYS A 130 -0.58 9.41 -13.10
CA LYS A 130 -0.95 8.60 -11.92
C LYS A 130 -0.50 7.14 -12.11
N PHE A 131 -0.81 6.53 -13.26
CA PHE A 131 -0.42 5.16 -13.58
C PHE A 131 1.09 4.95 -13.58
N LEU A 132 1.84 5.84 -14.23
CA LEU A 132 3.30 5.76 -14.29
C LEU A 132 3.96 6.03 -12.92
N SER A 133 3.29 6.77 -12.03
CA SER A 133 3.80 7.00 -10.67
C SER A 133 3.68 5.77 -9.76
N LEU A 134 2.79 4.82 -10.05
CA LEU A 134 2.56 3.63 -9.22
C LEU A 134 3.83 2.83 -8.93
N PRO A 135 4.65 2.45 -9.94
CA PRO A 135 5.90 1.75 -9.68
C PRO A 135 6.87 2.54 -8.79
N PHE A 136 6.98 3.86 -9.00
CA PHE A 136 7.88 4.71 -8.21
C PHE A 136 7.44 4.77 -6.74
N ASN A 137 6.15 4.95 -6.49
CA ASN A 137 5.60 4.95 -5.13
C ASN A 137 5.81 3.60 -4.45
N ARG A 138 5.56 2.50 -5.16
CA ARG A 138 5.77 1.15 -4.64
C ARG A 138 7.26 0.89 -4.35
N LEU A 139 8.15 1.31 -5.24
CA LEU A 139 9.59 1.21 -5.06
C LEU A 139 10.08 2.04 -3.87
N ALA A 140 9.64 3.29 -3.77
CA ALA A 140 10.03 4.17 -2.66
C ALA A 140 9.61 3.58 -1.31
N GLY A 141 8.36 3.11 -1.19
CA GLY A 141 7.85 2.46 0.02
C GLY A 141 8.61 1.17 0.36
N TRP A 142 8.84 0.30 -0.63
CA TRP A 142 9.55 -0.95 -0.44
C TRP A 142 11.03 -0.74 -0.07
N ILE A 143 11.76 0.17 -0.74
CA ILE A 143 13.14 0.49 -0.41
C ILE A 143 13.20 1.14 0.99
N GLY A 144 12.36 2.15 1.24
CA GLY A 144 12.34 2.85 2.51
C GLY A 144 12.09 1.90 3.68
N TYR A 145 11.03 1.08 3.60
CA TYR A 145 10.74 0.09 4.62
C TYR A 145 11.80 -1.00 4.72
N GLY A 146 12.30 -1.48 3.56
CA GLY A 146 13.32 -2.51 3.46
C GLY A 146 14.64 -2.14 4.14
N VAL A 147 15.04 -0.86 4.12
CA VAL A 147 16.22 -0.38 4.85
C VAL A 147 16.03 -0.54 6.36
N TRP A 148 14.87 -0.14 6.90
CA TRP A 148 14.59 -0.30 8.33
C TRP A 148 14.49 -1.76 8.75
N VAL A 149 13.88 -2.61 7.92
CA VAL A 149 13.84 -4.06 8.15
C VAL A 149 15.25 -4.66 8.11
N LEU A 150 16.11 -4.21 7.19
CA LEU A 150 17.51 -4.64 7.16
C LEU A 150 18.24 -4.27 8.46
N LEU A 151 18.07 -3.04 8.97
CA LEU A 151 18.64 -2.62 10.24
C LEU A 151 18.16 -3.50 11.39
N ALA A 152 16.85 -3.74 11.47
CA ALA A 152 16.27 -4.64 12.48
C ALA A 152 16.81 -6.08 12.33
N ALA A 153 16.94 -6.58 11.08
CA ALA A 153 17.52 -7.89 10.82
C ALA A 153 18.99 -7.97 11.27
N LYS A 154 19.78 -6.92 11.03
CA LYS A 154 21.18 -6.85 11.50
C LYS A 154 21.28 -6.88 13.02
N LEU A 155 20.40 -6.17 13.74
CA LEU A 155 20.33 -6.21 15.21
C LEU A 155 19.99 -7.62 15.72
N LEU A 156 19.23 -8.40 14.97
CA LEU A 156 18.87 -9.78 15.30
C LEU A 156 19.90 -10.82 14.81
N GLY A 157 21.06 -10.37 14.31
CA GLY A 157 22.16 -11.23 13.86
C GLY A 157 22.09 -11.65 12.39
N GLY A 158 21.35 -10.90 11.55
CA GLY A 158 21.20 -11.16 10.11
C GLY A 158 22.48 -10.93 9.32
N ARG A 159 22.71 -11.77 8.29
CA ARG A 159 23.92 -11.76 7.47
C ARG A 159 23.71 -11.18 6.07
N ALA A 160 22.46 -11.07 5.60
CA ALA A 160 22.15 -10.61 4.26
C ALA A 160 22.69 -9.20 3.99
N THR A 161 23.13 -8.97 2.75
CA THR A 161 23.44 -7.64 2.24
C THR A 161 22.13 -6.90 1.89
N ILE A 162 22.22 -5.58 1.69
CA ILE A 162 21.07 -4.78 1.25
C ILE A 162 20.51 -5.30 -0.09
N ALA A 163 21.37 -5.67 -1.02
CA ALA A 163 20.96 -6.20 -2.33
C ALA A 163 20.23 -7.54 -2.20
N GLN A 164 20.72 -8.43 -1.34
CA GLN A 164 20.06 -9.71 -1.06
C GLN A 164 18.71 -9.51 -0.36
N THR A 165 18.67 -8.65 0.66
CA THR A 165 17.42 -8.35 1.39
C THR A 165 16.38 -7.76 0.47
N LEU A 166 16.73 -6.70 -0.26
CA LEU A 166 15.81 -6.06 -1.19
C LEU A 166 15.43 -7.01 -2.35
N GLY A 167 16.37 -7.70 -2.96
CA GLY A 167 16.09 -8.65 -4.03
C GLY A 167 15.11 -9.75 -3.62
N ALA A 168 15.32 -10.31 -2.42
CA ALA A 168 14.45 -11.36 -1.89
C ALA A 168 13.06 -10.83 -1.52
N THR A 169 13.00 -9.72 -0.78
CA THR A 169 11.74 -9.18 -0.29
C THR A 169 10.86 -8.59 -1.39
N ALA A 170 11.41 -8.20 -2.55
CA ALA A 170 10.62 -7.76 -3.71
C ALA A 170 9.57 -8.79 -4.17
N LEU A 171 9.77 -10.08 -3.86
CA LEU A 171 8.81 -11.14 -4.15
C LEU A 171 7.45 -10.94 -3.46
N TYR A 172 7.38 -10.12 -2.40
CA TYR A 172 6.13 -9.76 -1.74
C TYR A 172 5.09 -9.13 -2.68
N ALA A 173 5.58 -8.53 -3.77
CA ALA A 173 4.71 -7.88 -4.73
C ALA A 173 3.84 -8.88 -5.53
N VAL A 174 4.24 -10.15 -5.62
CA VAL A 174 3.58 -11.11 -6.51
C VAL A 174 2.09 -11.30 -6.23
N PRO A 175 1.62 -11.47 -4.98
CA PRO A 175 0.19 -11.58 -4.69
C PRO A 175 -0.61 -10.35 -5.10
N HIS A 176 0.03 -9.17 -5.15
CA HIS A 176 -0.61 -7.91 -5.53
C HIS A 176 -1.02 -7.84 -7.01
N VAL A 177 -0.76 -8.87 -7.81
CA VAL A 177 -1.42 -9.02 -9.11
C VAL A 177 -2.95 -9.08 -8.96
N LEU A 178 -3.46 -9.52 -7.81
CA LEU A 178 -4.88 -9.53 -7.49
C LEU A 178 -5.48 -8.12 -7.39
N ASP A 179 -4.65 -7.10 -7.15
CA ASP A 179 -5.07 -5.69 -7.10
C ASP A 179 -5.62 -5.20 -8.46
N ILE A 180 -5.43 -5.97 -9.56
CA ILE A 180 -6.08 -5.71 -10.84
C ILE A 180 -7.61 -5.72 -10.72
N LEU A 181 -8.16 -6.46 -9.77
CA LEU A 181 -9.59 -6.52 -9.46
C LEU A 181 -10.00 -5.45 -8.43
N GLY A 182 -9.08 -4.58 -8.02
CA GLY A 182 -9.32 -3.50 -7.06
C GLY A 182 -10.55 -2.63 -7.34
N PRO A 183 -10.82 -2.25 -8.61
CA PRO A 183 -11.99 -1.45 -8.94
C PRO A 183 -13.35 -2.18 -8.82
N VAL A 184 -13.35 -3.50 -8.63
CA VAL A 184 -14.61 -4.26 -8.49
C VAL A 184 -15.16 -4.08 -7.09
N PRO A 185 -16.38 -3.53 -6.91
CA PRO A 185 -16.99 -3.33 -5.59
C PRO A 185 -17.01 -4.62 -4.76
N CYS A 186 -16.78 -4.52 -3.46
CA CYS A 186 -16.69 -5.60 -2.48
C CYS A 186 -15.52 -6.58 -2.71
N LEU A 187 -15.26 -6.98 -3.96
CA LEU A 187 -14.21 -7.95 -4.30
C LEU A 187 -12.81 -7.34 -4.20
N GLY A 188 -12.65 -6.10 -4.65
CA GLY A 188 -11.36 -5.41 -4.65
C GLY A 188 -10.75 -5.28 -3.25
N GLY A 189 -11.54 -4.86 -2.27
CA GLY A 189 -11.10 -4.76 -0.88
C GLY A 189 -10.69 -6.10 -0.28
N LEU A 190 -11.49 -7.15 -0.52
CA LEU A 190 -11.21 -8.51 -0.03
C LEU A 190 -9.92 -9.07 -0.67
N LEU A 191 -9.77 -8.94 -1.99
CA LEU A 191 -8.58 -9.43 -2.69
C LEU A 191 -7.34 -8.63 -2.34
N GLY A 192 -7.46 -7.32 -2.13
CA GLY A 192 -6.37 -6.48 -1.63
C GLY A 192 -5.90 -6.90 -0.23
N LEU A 193 -6.84 -7.25 0.67
CA LEU A 193 -6.51 -7.81 1.97
C LEU A 193 -5.77 -9.16 1.84
N VAL A 194 -6.29 -10.07 1.02
CA VAL A 194 -5.64 -11.36 0.73
C VAL A 194 -4.24 -11.14 0.17
N ALA A 195 -4.08 -10.27 -0.83
CA ALA A 195 -2.78 -9.96 -1.43
C ALA A 195 -1.79 -9.40 -0.40
N THR A 196 -2.27 -8.52 0.50
CA THR A 196 -1.45 -7.94 1.57
C THR A 196 -0.98 -8.99 2.56
N VAL A 197 -1.90 -9.80 3.11
CA VAL A 197 -1.55 -10.85 4.09
C VAL A 197 -0.58 -11.87 3.47
N TRP A 198 -0.86 -12.30 2.25
CA TRP A 198 0.01 -13.22 1.51
C TRP A 198 1.36 -12.60 1.19
N GLY A 199 1.37 -11.32 0.78
CA GLY A 199 2.59 -10.55 0.52
C GLY A 199 3.48 -10.44 1.76
N ILE A 200 2.90 -10.16 2.94
CA ILE A 200 3.61 -10.14 4.22
C ILE A 200 4.23 -11.52 4.51
N ALA A 201 3.48 -12.60 4.31
CA ALA A 201 3.99 -13.96 4.53
C ALA A 201 5.18 -14.28 3.60
N ILE A 202 5.10 -13.89 2.31
CA ILE A 202 6.21 -14.01 1.36
C ILE A 202 7.40 -13.14 1.79
N TYR A 203 7.14 -11.90 2.21
CA TYR A 203 8.18 -10.98 2.70
C TYR A 203 8.97 -11.59 3.87
N VAL A 204 8.27 -12.09 4.89
CA VAL A 204 8.87 -12.75 6.05
C VAL A 204 9.66 -14.00 5.63
N LYS A 205 9.11 -14.84 4.75
CA LYS A 205 9.80 -16.03 4.23
C LYS A 205 11.07 -15.65 3.48
N ALA A 206 11.00 -14.67 2.59
CA ALA A 206 12.13 -14.16 1.83
C ALA A 206 13.24 -13.61 2.74
N LEU A 207 12.84 -12.81 3.75
CA LEU A 207 13.76 -12.27 4.75
C LEU A 207 14.42 -13.36 5.59
N ALA A 208 13.68 -14.40 5.98
CA ALA A 208 14.20 -15.55 6.71
C ALA A 208 15.27 -16.28 5.92
N VAL A 209 15.01 -16.55 4.63
CA VAL A 209 15.95 -17.24 3.75
C VAL A 209 17.18 -16.36 3.49
N ALA A 210 17.00 -15.05 3.21
CA ALA A 210 18.11 -14.15 2.91
C ALA A 210 19.07 -13.98 4.09
N ASN A 211 18.57 -14.00 5.33
CA ASN A 211 19.39 -13.82 6.53
C ASN A 211 19.75 -15.12 7.25
N GLU A 212 19.34 -16.27 6.72
CA GLU A 212 19.52 -17.59 7.36
C GLU A 212 18.87 -17.62 8.78
N PHE A 213 17.71 -16.98 8.90
CA PHE A 213 16.96 -16.86 10.16
C PHE A 213 15.88 -17.94 10.32
N SER A 214 15.45 -18.13 11.58
CA SER A 214 14.14 -18.69 11.86
C SER A 214 13.04 -17.71 11.41
N VAL A 215 11.88 -18.24 11.04
CA VAL A 215 10.72 -17.43 10.66
C VAL A 215 10.34 -16.43 11.76
N GLY A 216 10.45 -16.81 13.04
CA GLY A 216 10.17 -15.91 14.17
C GLY A 216 11.09 -14.68 14.20
N ARG A 217 12.40 -14.84 13.96
CA ARG A 217 13.33 -13.69 13.86
C ARG A 217 13.02 -12.81 12.65
N ALA A 218 12.67 -13.42 11.52
CA ALA A 218 12.28 -12.67 10.33
C ALA A 218 10.97 -11.88 10.57
N THR A 219 9.99 -12.46 11.23
CA THR A 219 8.77 -11.77 11.64
C THR A 219 9.09 -10.60 12.58
N ALA A 220 9.91 -10.81 13.59
CA ALA A 220 10.34 -9.75 14.50
C ALA A 220 11.04 -8.61 13.72
N ALA A 221 11.99 -8.92 12.83
CA ALA A 221 12.67 -7.93 12.02
C ALA A 221 11.70 -7.14 11.11
N THR A 222 10.66 -7.79 10.61
CA THR A 222 9.63 -7.15 9.79
C THR A 222 8.71 -6.26 10.63
N VAL A 223 8.33 -6.65 11.83
CA VAL A 223 7.34 -5.91 12.64
C VAL A 223 7.99 -4.76 13.43
N LEU A 224 9.22 -4.90 13.89
CA LEU A 224 9.91 -3.89 14.72
C LEU A 224 9.89 -2.47 14.13
N PRO A 225 10.21 -2.23 12.84
CA PRO A 225 10.13 -0.89 12.28
C PRO A 225 8.71 -0.31 12.31
N ALA A 226 7.69 -1.12 12.03
CA ALA A 226 6.30 -0.67 12.06
C ALA A 226 5.89 -0.25 13.48
N LEU A 227 6.25 -1.04 14.48
CA LEU A 227 6.00 -0.70 15.90
C LEU A 227 6.73 0.59 16.29
N LEU A 228 7.99 0.75 15.88
CA LEU A 228 8.75 1.96 16.15
C LEU A 228 8.09 3.20 15.56
N PHE A 229 7.72 3.15 14.27
CA PHE A 229 7.05 4.28 13.62
C PHE A 229 5.69 4.60 14.24
N THR A 230 4.92 3.58 14.60
CA THR A 230 3.64 3.76 15.30
C THR A 230 3.86 4.42 16.65
N ALA A 231 4.83 3.96 17.44
CA ALA A 231 5.15 4.55 18.74
C ALA A 231 5.60 6.02 18.60
N LEU A 232 6.46 6.33 17.63
CA LEU A 232 6.90 7.70 17.36
C LEU A 232 5.74 8.60 16.90
N ALA A 233 4.84 8.09 16.07
CA ALA A 233 3.66 8.82 15.63
C ALA A 233 2.72 9.13 16.81
N LEU A 234 2.45 8.15 17.67
CA LEU A 234 1.63 8.34 18.87
C LEU A 234 2.26 9.36 19.83
N LEU A 235 3.59 9.26 20.03
CA LEU A 235 4.32 10.23 20.86
C LEU A 235 4.22 11.65 20.27
N GLY A 236 4.40 11.78 18.94
CA GLY A 236 4.25 13.07 18.24
C GLY A 236 2.85 13.65 18.39
N MET A 237 1.81 12.83 18.24
CA MET A 237 0.42 13.25 18.45
C MET A 237 0.17 13.69 19.90
N LEU A 238 0.72 12.97 20.89
CA LEU A 238 0.61 13.34 22.29
C LEU A 238 1.28 14.70 22.57
N VAL A 239 2.48 14.91 22.03
CA VAL A 239 3.20 16.18 22.17
C VAL A 239 2.39 17.34 21.57
N LEU A 240 1.86 17.16 20.34
CA LEU A 240 1.02 18.18 19.70
C LEU A 240 -0.25 18.47 20.51
N PHE A 241 -0.87 17.44 21.07
CA PHE A 241 -2.05 17.59 21.94
C PHE A 241 -1.73 18.40 23.20
N ILE A 242 -0.62 18.08 23.87
CA ILE A 242 -0.18 18.83 25.08
C ILE A 242 0.11 20.30 24.71
N LEU A 243 0.81 20.54 23.58
CA LEU A 243 1.07 21.90 23.12
C LEU A 243 -0.21 22.66 22.79
N SER A 244 -1.21 22.01 22.20
CA SER A 244 -2.49 22.65 21.92
C SER A 244 -3.24 23.07 23.18
N LEU A 245 -3.14 22.29 24.27
CA LEU A 245 -3.71 22.63 25.57
C LEU A 245 -2.93 23.75 26.31
N ALA A 246 -1.64 23.85 26.05
CA ALA A 246 -0.80 24.87 26.70
C ALA A 246 -0.87 26.24 26.02
N LEU A 247 -1.27 26.29 24.73
CA LEU A 247 -1.34 27.52 23.91
C LEU A 247 -2.77 28.04 23.72
N GLY A 248 -3.79 27.28 24.08
CA GLY A 248 -5.22 27.67 24.04
C GLY A 248 -5.73 28.01 25.41
#